data_e9ac09f6e666a24d81089ed23645e9bb
#
_entry.id   e9ac09f6e666a24d81089ed23645e9bb
#
_cell.length_a   1.000
_cell.length_b   1.000
_cell.length_c   1.000
_cell.angle_alpha   90.00
_cell.angle_beta   90.00
_cell.angle_gamma   90.00
#
_symmetry.space_group_name_H-M   'P 1'
#
loop_
_entity.id
_entity.type
_entity.pdbx_description
1 polymer ?
#
loop_
_entity_poly.entity_id
_entity_poly.type
_entity_poly.pdbx_seq_one_letter_code
_entity_poly.pdbx_strand_id
1 'polypeptide(L)'
;MDANFGTPARYTECFEFFVAPTDSNGQNPRPDLGVDVISNSWGCPDFEGCTDPDVLRTVVENTRAAGIFISVAAGNEGSGCSTVATVPGFYEASFSVGAVSALDTIASFSSRGPVTVDGSNRIKPDIVAPGVSIRSSVPGDGYSHSSGTSMATPHVSGAVALLWSAAPWLAGHVPETEELLRSTAVHLTSEEQCGGVSGASIPNPVFGWGRLDIGAAVASALSSNQPPTPAPRIPVSRRRSSSRTISPRG
;
A
#
# COMPACT_ATOMS: atom_id res chain seq x y z
N MET A 1 0.03 -19.77 -3.52
CA MET A 1 0.91 -19.51 -4.67
C MET A 1 1.66 -20.79 -4.95
N ASP A 2 1.36 -21.41 -6.05
CA ASP A 2 2.10 -22.58 -6.48
C ASP A 2 3.42 -22.10 -7.09
N ALA A 3 4.53 -22.65 -6.62
CA ALA A 3 5.88 -22.44 -7.16
C ALA A 3 6.52 -21.04 -7.02
N ASN A 4 6.17 -20.23 -6.05
CA ASN A 4 6.77 -18.89 -5.76
C ASN A 4 6.66 -17.82 -6.87
N PHE A 5 5.81 -18.03 -7.88
CA PHE A 5 5.57 -17.06 -8.95
C PHE A 5 4.12 -16.61 -8.98
N GLY A 6 3.92 -15.30 -9.10
CA GLY A 6 2.63 -14.69 -9.37
C GLY A 6 2.34 -14.62 -10.88
N THR A 7 1.16 -14.16 -11.20
CA THR A 7 0.78 -13.68 -12.52
C THR A 7 -0.14 -12.49 -12.36
N PRO A 8 -0.29 -11.59 -13.34
CA PRO A 8 -1.23 -10.46 -13.24
C PRO A 8 -2.66 -10.89 -12.84
N ALA A 9 -3.14 -12.00 -13.40
CA ALA A 9 -4.46 -12.54 -13.06
C ALA A 9 -4.56 -12.96 -11.58
N ARG A 10 -3.52 -13.64 -11.05
CA ARG A 10 -3.49 -14.05 -9.64
C ARG A 10 -3.40 -12.87 -8.69
N TYR A 11 -2.63 -11.85 -9.03
CA TYR A 11 -2.57 -10.63 -8.24
C TYR A 11 -3.92 -9.89 -8.25
N THR A 12 -4.58 -9.81 -9.40
CA THR A 12 -5.93 -9.25 -9.50
C THR A 12 -6.93 -10.02 -8.64
N GLU A 13 -6.97 -11.35 -8.74
CA GLU A 13 -7.82 -12.21 -7.91
C GLU A 13 -7.59 -11.98 -6.40
N CYS A 14 -6.33 -11.79 -5.97
CA CYS A 14 -6.02 -11.49 -4.57
C CYS A 14 -6.60 -10.14 -4.13
N PHE A 15 -6.46 -9.08 -4.93
CA PHE A 15 -7.05 -7.78 -4.61
C PHE A 15 -8.58 -7.86 -4.56
N GLU A 16 -9.21 -8.51 -5.55
CA GLU A 16 -10.67 -8.69 -5.60
C GLU A 16 -11.17 -9.46 -4.38
N PHE A 17 -10.45 -10.52 -3.96
CA PHE A 17 -10.77 -11.28 -2.77
C PHE A 17 -10.71 -10.42 -1.50
N PHE A 18 -9.73 -9.54 -1.37
CA PHE A 18 -9.63 -8.65 -0.21
C PHE A 18 -10.74 -7.59 -0.17
N VAL A 19 -11.22 -7.15 -1.33
CA VAL A 19 -12.37 -6.24 -1.42
C VAL A 19 -13.68 -6.94 -1.06
N ALA A 20 -13.87 -8.18 -1.54
CA ALA A 20 -15.10 -8.94 -1.36
C ALA A 20 -14.83 -10.44 -1.31
N PRO A 21 -14.41 -10.98 -0.14
CA PRO A 21 -14.11 -12.40 -0.01
C PRO A 21 -15.26 -13.28 -0.48
N THR A 22 -14.92 -14.35 -1.19
CA THR A 22 -15.86 -15.35 -1.71
C THR A 22 -15.77 -16.66 -0.91
N ASP A 23 -16.73 -17.55 -1.10
CA ASP A 23 -16.62 -18.93 -0.63
C ASP A 23 -15.56 -19.73 -1.42
N SER A 24 -15.31 -20.96 -1.00
CA SER A 24 -14.30 -21.84 -1.62
C SER A 24 -14.55 -22.18 -3.10
N ASN A 25 -15.73 -21.87 -3.62
CA ASN A 25 -16.10 -22.05 -5.03
C ASN A 25 -16.04 -20.75 -5.82
N GLY A 26 -15.52 -19.66 -5.23
CA GLY A 26 -15.46 -18.34 -5.85
C GLY A 26 -16.83 -17.67 -6.00
N GLN A 27 -17.82 -18.11 -5.19
CA GLN A 27 -19.20 -17.59 -5.25
C GLN A 27 -19.52 -16.76 -4.01
N ASN A 28 -20.68 -16.09 -4.03
CA ASN A 28 -21.23 -15.37 -2.87
C ASN A 28 -20.28 -14.29 -2.31
N PRO A 29 -19.83 -13.30 -3.11
CA PRO A 29 -18.93 -12.25 -2.64
C PRO A 29 -19.53 -11.49 -1.46
N ARG A 30 -18.71 -11.25 -0.43
CA ARG A 30 -19.05 -10.62 0.85
C ARG A 30 -18.26 -9.33 1.07
N PRO A 31 -18.66 -8.20 0.46
CA PRO A 31 -18.00 -6.91 0.68
C PRO A 31 -18.00 -6.44 2.15
N ASP A 32 -18.96 -6.97 2.94
CA ASP A 32 -19.04 -6.71 4.39
C ASP A 32 -17.95 -7.41 5.19
N LEU A 33 -17.21 -8.33 4.58
CA LEU A 33 -16.03 -9.01 5.14
C LEU A 33 -14.74 -8.55 4.46
N GLY A 34 -14.78 -7.50 3.65
CA GLY A 34 -13.59 -6.90 3.06
C GLY A 34 -12.61 -6.44 4.13
N VAL A 35 -11.33 -6.38 3.77
CA VAL A 35 -10.28 -5.95 4.70
C VAL A 35 -10.18 -4.43 4.75
N ASP A 36 -9.60 -3.90 5.84
CA ASP A 36 -9.35 -2.47 5.98
C ASP A 36 -7.97 -2.05 5.41
N VAL A 37 -6.97 -2.94 5.52
CA VAL A 37 -5.58 -2.65 5.14
C VAL A 37 -4.97 -3.86 4.44
N ILE A 38 -4.26 -3.60 3.34
CA ILE A 38 -3.46 -4.61 2.61
C ILE A 38 -1.97 -4.27 2.72
N SER A 39 -1.15 -5.26 3.11
CA SER A 39 0.30 -5.16 3.13
C SER A 39 0.89 -5.95 1.96
N ASN A 40 1.49 -5.25 0.98
CA ASN A 40 2.05 -5.83 -0.23
C ASN A 40 3.57 -5.77 -0.19
N SER A 41 4.20 -6.84 0.31
CA SER A 41 5.66 -7.00 0.34
C SER A 41 6.18 -7.77 -0.87
N TRP A 42 5.64 -7.48 -2.06
CA TRP A 42 5.98 -8.10 -3.32
C TRP A 42 5.96 -7.09 -4.47
N GLY A 43 6.56 -7.45 -5.58
CA GLY A 43 6.44 -6.74 -6.85
C GLY A 43 6.17 -7.76 -7.96
N CYS A 44 5.54 -7.33 -9.04
CA CYS A 44 5.31 -8.13 -10.22
C CYS A 44 6.32 -7.74 -11.31
N PRO A 45 7.41 -8.51 -11.49
CA PRO A 45 8.40 -8.25 -12.53
C PRO A 45 7.93 -8.77 -13.90
N ASP A 46 8.67 -8.38 -14.94
CA ASP A 46 8.36 -8.74 -16.34
C ASP A 46 8.23 -10.25 -16.58
N PHE A 47 9.07 -11.05 -15.91
CA PHE A 47 9.03 -12.52 -16.06
C PHE A 47 7.78 -13.17 -15.45
N GLU A 48 7.02 -12.46 -14.61
CA GLU A 48 5.70 -12.86 -14.12
C GLU A 48 4.55 -12.34 -14.98
N GLY A 49 4.87 -11.62 -16.09
CA GLY A 49 3.92 -11.11 -17.05
C GLY A 49 3.53 -9.64 -16.85
N CYS A 50 4.19 -8.91 -15.93
CA CYS A 50 3.92 -7.50 -15.69
C CYS A 50 4.78 -6.58 -16.58
N THR A 51 4.81 -6.85 -17.88
CA THR A 51 5.52 -6.04 -18.88
C THR A 51 4.81 -4.73 -19.22
N ASP A 52 3.48 -4.70 -19.01
CA ASP A 52 2.69 -3.46 -19.08
C ASP A 52 2.70 -2.77 -17.71
N PRO A 53 3.22 -1.54 -17.61
CA PRO A 53 3.23 -0.81 -16.34
C PRO A 53 1.83 -0.56 -15.76
N ASP A 54 0.77 -0.67 -16.55
CA ASP A 54 -0.61 -0.43 -16.11
C ASP A 54 -1.39 -1.72 -15.77
N VAL A 55 -0.77 -2.88 -15.90
CA VAL A 55 -1.43 -4.20 -15.82
C VAL A 55 -2.25 -4.43 -14.54
N LEU A 56 -1.86 -3.87 -13.39
CA LEU A 56 -2.60 -3.95 -12.12
C LEU A 56 -3.21 -2.61 -11.69
N ARG A 57 -3.06 -1.54 -12.49
CA ARG A 57 -3.50 -0.19 -12.10
C ARG A 57 -4.97 -0.15 -11.70
N THR A 58 -5.84 -0.65 -12.56
CA THR A 58 -7.29 -0.61 -12.34
C THR A 58 -7.71 -1.32 -11.05
N VAL A 59 -7.17 -2.50 -10.76
CA VAL A 59 -7.54 -3.23 -9.53
C VAL A 59 -7.02 -2.55 -8.28
N VAL A 60 -5.83 -1.96 -8.32
CA VAL A 60 -5.27 -1.20 -7.18
C VAL A 60 -6.08 0.07 -6.93
N GLU A 61 -6.42 0.83 -7.98
CA GLU A 61 -7.25 2.03 -7.88
C GLU A 61 -8.66 1.72 -7.34
N ASN A 62 -9.29 0.65 -7.82
CA ASN A 62 -10.60 0.20 -7.32
C ASN A 62 -10.54 -0.24 -5.85
N THR A 63 -9.48 -0.94 -5.46
CA THR A 63 -9.27 -1.35 -4.06
C THR A 63 -9.11 -0.14 -3.15
N ARG A 64 -8.32 0.86 -3.56
CA ARG A 64 -8.20 2.13 -2.83
C ARG A 64 -9.52 2.89 -2.76
N ALA A 65 -10.27 2.93 -3.87
CA ALA A 65 -11.59 3.57 -3.93
C ALA A 65 -12.64 2.88 -3.04
N ALA A 66 -12.46 1.59 -2.75
CA ALA A 66 -13.27 0.86 -1.77
C ALA A 66 -12.97 1.24 -0.32
N GLY A 67 -12.01 2.14 -0.07
CA GLY A 67 -11.61 2.59 1.27
C GLY A 67 -10.55 1.70 1.93
N ILE A 68 -9.89 0.84 1.17
CA ILE A 68 -8.85 -0.06 1.67
C ILE A 68 -7.50 0.63 1.54
N PHE A 69 -6.74 0.72 2.64
CA PHE A 69 -5.38 1.27 2.61
C PHE A 69 -4.41 0.23 2.04
N ILE A 70 -3.61 0.62 1.04
CA ILE A 70 -2.70 -0.27 0.32
C ILE A 70 -1.26 0.20 0.56
N SER A 71 -0.54 -0.45 1.47
CA SER A 71 0.91 -0.24 1.62
C SER A 71 1.68 -1.21 0.72
N VAL A 72 2.71 -0.71 0.05
CA VAL A 72 3.48 -1.48 -0.94
C VAL A 72 4.97 -1.25 -0.74
N ALA A 73 5.76 -2.31 -0.85
CA ALA A 73 7.22 -2.21 -0.84
C ALA A 73 7.70 -1.40 -2.05
N ALA A 74 8.59 -0.43 -1.80
CA ALA A 74 9.13 0.43 -2.86
C ALA A 74 10.07 -0.30 -3.82
N GLY A 75 10.58 -1.48 -3.44
CA GLY A 75 11.57 -2.25 -4.17
C GLY A 75 12.94 -2.28 -3.47
N ASN A 76 13.79 -3.21 -3.89
CA ASN A 76 15.12 -3.45 -3.31
C ASN A 76 16.23 -3.29 -4.36
N GLU A 77 16.01 -2.47 -5.37
CA GLU A 77 16.88 -2.22 -6.52
C GLU A 77 17.72 -0.94 -6.35
N GLY A 78 17.80 -0.40 -5.11
CA GLY A 78 18.66 0.74 -4.78
C GLY A 78 20.15 0.42 -4.97
N SER A 79 21.02 1.42 -4.92
CA SER A 79 20.87 2.80 -4.48
C SER A 79 20.70 3.80 -5.66
N GLY A 80 20.63 3.33 -6.91
CA GLY A 80 20.46 4.22 -8.06
C GLY A 80 19.12 4.97 -8.04
N CYS A 81 19.08 6.13 -8.72
CA CYS A 81 17.85 6.88 -8.93
C CYS A 81 16.85 6.12 -9.82
N SER A 82 15.55 6.42 -9.67
CA SER A 82 14.46 5.89 -10.50
C SER A 82 14.34 4.37 -10.45
N THR A 83 14.67 3.77 -9.31
CA THR A 83 14.57 2.33 -9.08
C THR A 83 13.24 1.91 -8.44
N VAL A 84 12.35 2.86 -8.06
CA VAL A 84 10.95 2.55 -7.75
C VAL A 84 10.21 2.35 -9.08
N ALA A 85 10.33 1.15 -9.64
CA ALA A 85 9.90 0.86 -11.01
C ALA A 85 9.04 -0.41 -11.14
N THR A 86 8.87 -1.18 -10.07
CA THR A 86 8.14 -2.46 -10.12
C THR A 86 6.68 -2.29 -9.70
N VAL A 87 5.76 -2.87 -10.47
CA VAL A 87 4.31 -2.94 -10.19
C VAL A 87 4.07 -3.67 -8.87
N PRO A 88 3.19 -3.19 -7.98
CA PRO A 88 2.42 -1.96 -8.00
C PRO A 88 3.06 -0.80 -7.22
N GLY A 89 4.35 -0.90 -6.83
CA GLY A 89 5.04 0.01 -5.91
C GLY A 89 5.11 1.46 -6.39
N PHE A 90 5.11 1.71 -7.69
CA PHE A 90 5.17 3.05 -8.26
C PHE A 90 3.80 3.72 -8.52
N TYR A 91 2.67 2.99 -8.37
CA TYR A 91 1.35 3.59 -8.62
C TYR A 91 1.02 4.72 -7.65
N GLU A 92 0.26 5.72 -8.13
CA GLU A 92 -0.26 6.78 -7.28
C GLU A 92 -1.19 6.22 -6.18
N ALA A 93 -1.98 5.21 -6.53
CA ALA A 93 -2.92 4.56 -5.62
C ALA A 93 -2.26 3.65 -4.57
N SER A 94 -0.95 3.40 -4.68
CA SER A 94 -0.16 2.63 -3.74
C SER A 94 0.60 3.54 -2.78
N PHE A 95 0.50 3.31 -1.47
CA PHE A 95 1.35 3.96 -0.49
C PHE A 95 2.69 3.22 -0.40
N SER A 96 3.70 3.75 -1.08
CA SER A 96 4.99 3.12 -1.30
C SER A 96 5.94 3.33 -0.11
N VAL A 97 6.56 2.25 0.38
CA VAL A 97 7.37 2.23 1.61
C VAL A 97 8.81 1.84 1.33
N GLY A 98 9.73 2.76 1.58
CA GLY A 98 11.18 2.50 1.58
C GLY A 98 11.69 1.99 2.93
N ALA A 99 12.96 1.59 2.98
CA ALA A 99 13.57 0.95 4.14
C ALA A 99 14.71 1.75 4.75
N VAL A 100 14.65 1.98 6.07
CA VAL A 100 15.74 2.54 6.87
C VAL A 100 16.23 1.56 7.95
N SER A 101 17.43 1.80 8.43
CA SER A 101 17.98 1.14 9.61
C SER A 101 17.40 1.73 10.91
N ALA A 102 17.71 1.12 12.04
CA ALA A 102 17.37 1.64 13.38
C ALA A 102 18.03 3.00 13.70
N LEU A 103 18.99 3.46 12.90
CA LEU A 103 19.66 4.75 13.03
C LEU A 103 19.18 5.76 11.95
N ASP A 104 18.02 5.56 11.39
CA ASP A 104 17.42 6.38 10.32
C ASP A 104 18.29 6.51 9.06
N THR A 105 19.26 5.60 8.88
CA THR A 105 20.07 5.54 7.66
C THR A 105 19.32 4.78 6.59
N ILE A 106 19.23 5.37 5.38
CA ILE A 106 18.59 4.70 4.25
C ILE A 106 19.33 3.40 3.91
N ALA A 107 18.59 2.32 3.75
CA ALA A 107 19.20 1.05 3.33
C ALA A 107 19.70 1.17 1.88
N SER A 108 20.91 0.63 1.62
CA SER A 108 21.52 0.69 0.29
C SER A 108 20.67 0.02 -0.79
N PHE A 109 19.93 -1.01 -0.44
CA PHE A 109 19.01 -1.71 -1.33
C PHE A 109 17.67 -0.99 -1.55
N SER A 110 17.24 -0.10 -0.62
CA SER A 110 15.92 0.56 -0.76
C SER A 110 15.85 1.34 -2.08
N SER A 111 14.85 1.09 -2.89
CA SER A 111 14.66 1.79 -4.16
C SER A 111 14.43 3.29 -3.97
N ARG A 112 14.89 4.10 -4.95
CA ARG A 112 14.81 5.57 -4.99
C ARG A 112 13.85 6.01 -6.10
N GLY A 113 13.18 7.14 -5.87
CA GLY A 113 12.49 7.88 -6.94
C GLY A 113 13.45 8.69 -7.84
N PRO A 114 12.89 9.56 -8.68
CA PRO A 114 11.48 9.65 -9.00
C PRO A 114 11.01 8.47 -9.87
N VAL A 115 9.69 8.29 -9.97
CA VAL A 115 9.09 7.30 -10.87
C VAL A 115 9.20 7.78 -12.31
N THR A 116 9.92 7.04 -13.14
CA THR A 116 10.11 7.37 -14.57
C THR A 116 9.44 6.39 -15.52
N VAL A 117 9.09 5.19 -15.04
CA VAL A 117 8.54 4.09 -15.82
C VAL A 117 7.20 4.45 -16.51
N ASP A 118 6.40 5.31 -15.90
CA ASP A 118 5.14 5.83 -16.45
C ASP A 118 5.21 7.31 -16.86
N GLY A 119 6.40 7.90 -16.88
CA GLY A 119 6.65 9.28 -17.26
C GLY A 119 6.15 10.35 -16.27
N SER A 120 5.61 9.96 -15.13
CA SER A 120 5.00 10.89 -14.15
C SER A 120 5.99 11.75 -13.40
N ASN A 121 7.22 11.26 -13.21
CA ASN A 121 8.25 11.86 -12.35
C ASN A 121 7.81 12.07 -10.89
N ARG A 122 6.81 11.30 -10.41
CA ARG A 122 6.36 11.35 -9.02
C ARG A 122 7.49 11.03 -8.05
N ILE A 123 7.50 11.71 -6.92
CA ILE A 123 8.38 11.34 -5.82
C ILE A 123 7.83 10.09 -5.14
N LYS A 124 8.63 9.04 -5.13
CA LYS A 124 8.45 7.81 -4.36
C LYS A 124 9.83 7.44 -3.75
N PRO A 125 9.85 6.69 -2.63
CA PRO A 125 8.71 6.19 -1.86
C PRO A 125 7.88 7.33 -1.25
N ASP A 126 6.67 7.03 -0.75
CA ASP A 126 5.87 8.01 0.01
C ASP A 126 6.49 8.26 1.38
N ILE A 127 6.93 7.20 2.04
CA ILE A 127 7.49 7.23 3.39
C ILE A 127 8.55 6.13 3.53
N VAL A 128 9.37 6.20 4.57
CA VAL A 128 10.24 5.08 4.95
C VAL A 128 9.87 4.55 6.34
N ALA A 129 10.18 3.28 6.57
CA ALA A 129 10.00 2.63 7.86
C ALA A 129 11.19 1.68 8.15
N PRO A 130 11.35 1.18 9.40
CA PRO A 130 12.39 0.22 9.72
C PRO A 130 12.32 -1.01 8.82
N GLY A 131 13.42 -1.31 8.10
CA GLY A 131 13.48 -2.42 7.14
C GLY A 131 14.82 -3.15 7.14
N VAL A 132 15.70 -2.88 8.11
CA VAL A 132 17.02 -3.53 8.22
C VAL A 132 17.09 -4.35 9.49
N SER A 133 17.40 -5.63 9.36
CA SER A 133 17.54 -6.58 10.49
C SER A 133 16.28 -6.66 11.36
N ILE A 134 15.11 -6.72 10.74
CA ILE A 134 13.82 -6.79 11.42
C ILE A 134 13.57 -8.23 11.88
N ARG A 135 13.38 -8.40 13.19
CA ARG A 135 13.06 -9.69 13.80
C ARG A 135 11.56 -9.97 13.67
N SER A 136 11.21 -11.12 13.11
CA SER A 136 9.82 -11.58 13.01
C SER A 136 9.72 -13.09 13.14
N SER A 137 8.51 -13.59 13.32
CA SER A 137 8.19 -15.02 13.32
C SER A 137 8.48 -15.65 11.96
N VAL A 138 8.94 -16.90 11.99
CA VAL A 138 9.18 -17.73 10.80
C VAL A 138 8.53 -19.10 11.00
N PRO A 139 8.27 -19.89 9.94
CA PRO A 139 7.76 -21.24 10.06
C PRO A 139 8.63 -22.08 11.00
N GLY A 140 8.01 -22.97 11.80
CA GLY A 140 8.69 -23.86 12.75
C GLY A 140 8.91 -23.26 14.13
N ASP A 141 8.01 -22.39 14.60
CA ASP A 141 7.97 -21.81 15.95
C ASP A 141 9.23 -20.99 16.34
N GLY A 142 9.88 -20.42 15.33
CA GLY A 142 11.11 -19.65 15.50
C GLY A 142 10.94 -18.17 15.17
N TYR A 143 12.04 -17.44 15.35
CA TYR A 143 12.21 -16.06 14.95
C TYR A 143 13.50 -15.91 14.14
N SER A 144 13.45 -15.06 13.12
CA SER A 144 14.62 -14.74 12.31
C SER A 144 14.65 -13.25 12.00
N HIS A 145 15.81 -12.78 11.54
CA HIS A 145 15.99 -11.40 11.08
C HIS A 145 16.03 -11.38 9.56
N SER A 146 15.32 -10.42 8.98
CA SER A 146 15.35 -10.15 7.54
C SER A 146 15.48 -8.66 7.27
N SER A 147 15.96 -8.32 6.06
CA SER A 147 16.08 -6.93 5.59
C SER A 147 15.42 -6.79 4.23
N GLY A 148 14.77 -5.68 4.00
CA GLY A 148 14.07 -5.37 2.75
C GLY A 148 12.99 -4.31 2.96
N THR A 149 12.57 -3.67 1.89
CA THR A 149 11.35 -2.84 1.90
C THR A 149 10.12 -3.68 2.24
N SER A 150 10.18 -5.00 1.99
CA SER A 150 9.21 -6.00 2.45
C SER A 150 9.03 -6.05 3.97
N MET A 151 10.09 -5.71 4.75
CA MET A 151 10.03 -5.64 6.22
C MET A 151 9.59 -4.26 6.70
N ALA A 152 9.83 -3.22 5.92
CA ALA A 152 9.36 -1.86 6.20
C ALA A 152 7.84 -1.71 6.00
N THR A 153 7.31 -2.28 4.93
CA THR A 153 5.89 -2.18 4.54
C THR A 153 4.90 -2.57 5.66
N PRO A 154 5.05 -3.72 6.36
CA PRO A 154 4.13 -4.10 7.42
C PRO A 154 4.16 -3.17 8.64
N HIS A 155 5.23 -2.40 8.87
CA HIS A 155 5.20 -1.35 9.89
C HIS A 155 4.17 -0.26 9.56
N VAL A 156 4.08 0.13 8.28
CA VAL A 156 3.06 1.10 7.83
C VAL A 156 1.66 0.50 7.92
N SER A 157 1.47 -0.74 7.47
CA SER A 157 0.17 -1.44 7.59
C SER A 157 -0.31 -1.52 9.04
N GLY A 158 0.60 -1.91 9.95
CA GLY A 158 0.31 -1.95 11.39
C GLY A 158 0.05 -0.58 11.99
N ALA A 159 0.75 0.45 11.52
CA ALA A 159 0.53 1.83 11.92
C ALA A 159 -0.87 2.33 11.53
N VAL A 160 -1.33 2.03 10.30
CA VAL A 160 -2.69 2.37 9.86
C VAL A 160 -3.73 1.65 10.68
N ALA A 161 -3.55 0.37 10.97
CA ALA A 161 -4.46 -0.39 11.83
C ALA A 161 -4.54 0.21 13.25
N LEU A 162 -3.41 0.63 13.83
CA LEU A 162 -3.38 1.35 15.12
C LEU A 162 -4.07 2.70 15.04
N LEU A 163 -3.81 3.46 13.98
CA LEU A 163 -4.41 4.78 13.76
C LEU A 163 -5.93 4.68 13.65
N TRP A 164 -6.44 3.76 12.84
CA TRP A 164 -7.89 3.57 12.66
C TRP A 164 -8.56 2.98 13.90
N SER A 165 -7.83 2.20 14.71
CA SER A 165 -8.31 1.75 16.03
C SER A 165 -8.43 2.90 17.04
N ALA A 166 -7.48 3.85 17.02
CA ALA A 166 -7.49 5.01 17.88
C ALA A 166 -8.45 6.11 17.41
N ALA A 167 -8.61 6.24 16.09
CA ALA A 167 -9.41 7.25 15.40
C ALA A 167 -10.33 6.59 14.36
N PRO A 168 -11.42 5.89 14.80
CA PRO A 168 -12.27 5.09 13.91
C PRO A 168 -12.93 5.88 12.76
N TRP A 169 -13.04 7.20 12.89
CA TRP A 169 -13.56 8.07 11.83
C TRP A 169 -12.63 8.18 10.62
N LEU A 170 -11.35 7.78 10.75
CA LEU A 170 -10.40 7.70 9.63
C LEU A 170 -10.51 6.39 8.86
N ALA A 171 -11.19 5.38 9.40
CA ALA A 171 -11.34 4.09 8.71
C ALA A 171 -12.04 4.27 7.36
N GLY A 172 -11.40 3.83 6.28
CA GLY A 172 -11.86 4.01 4.91
C GLY A 172 -11.52 5.39 4.30
N HIS A 173 -11.03 6.34 5.07
CA HIS A 173 -10.58 7.66 4.58
C HIS A 173 -9.10 7.60 4.22
N VAL A 174 -8.80 6.90 3.10
CA VAL A 174 -7.42 6.63 2.68
C VAL A 174 -6.63 7.90 2.40
N PRO A 175 -7.12 8.90 1.64
CA PRO A 175 -6.38 10.13 1.37
C PRO A 175 -5.99 10.89 2.64
N GLU A 176 -6.93 11.03 3.57
CA GLU A 176 -6.70 11.72 4.85
C GLU A 176 -5.71 10.96 5.74
N THR A 177 -5.77 9.63 5.70
CA THR A 177 -4.81 8.76 6.38
C THR A 177 -3.41 8.94 5.82
N GLU A 178 -3.25 8.90 4.49
CA GLU A 178 -1.96 9.12 3.82
C GLU A 178 -1.37 10.50 4.15
N GLU A 179 -2.20 11.55 4.08
CA GLU A 179 -1.76 12.91 4.40
C GLU A 179 -1.32 13.02 5.85
N LEU A 180 -2.05 12.39 6.77
CA LEU A 180 -1.67 12.39 8.17
C LEU A 180 -0.34 11.67 8.42
N LEU A 181 -0.11 10.52 7.77
CA LEU A 181 1.17 9.80 7.87
C LEU A 181 2.32 10.62 7.27
N ARG A 182 2.10 11.32 6.15
CA ARG A 182 3.10 12.18 5.51
C ARG A 182 3.43 13.40 6.36
N SER A 183 2.41 14.13 6.83
CA SER A 183 2.60 15.39 7.58
C SER A 183 3.18 15.18 8.98
N THR A 184 3.06 13.99 9.56
CA THR A 184 3.61 13.66 10.89
C THR A 184 4.90 12.85 10.83
N ALA A 185 5.40 12.52 9.63
CA ALA A 185 6.65 11.79 9.47
C ALA A 185 7.85 12.58 10.03
N VAL A 186 8.82 11.86 10.59
CA VAL A 186 10.11 12.45 10.96
C VAL A 186 10.88 12.76 9.68
N HIS A 187 11.06 14.04 9.40
CA HIS A 187 11.76 14.47 8.17
C HIS A 187 13.20 13.96 8.15
N LEU A 188 13.58 13.28 7.09
CA LEU A 188 14.94 12.80 6.83
C LEU A 188 15.43 13.37 5.50
N THR A 189 16.70 13.75 5.47
CA THR A 189 17.37 14.33 4.31
C THR A 189 18.60 13.54 3.90
N SER A 190 19.04 13.71 2.66
CA SER A 190 20.21 13.05 2.06
C SER A 190 21.00 14.03 1.19
N GLU A 191 22.28 13.74 1.00
CA GLU A 191 23.11 14.43 -0.01
C GLU A 191 22.82 13.90 -1.43
N GLU A 192 22.05 12.81 -1.56
CA GLU A 192 21.69 12.25 -2.86
C GLU A 192 20.76 13.20 -3.62
N GLN A 193 20.93 13.29 -4.93
CA GLN A 193 20.05 14.03 -5.83
C GLN A 193 19.55 13.10 -6.94
N CYS A 194 18.24 13.01 -7.10
CA CYS A 194 17.62 12.15 -8.09
C CYS A 194 16.56 12.91 -8.91
N GLY A 195 16.63 12.81 -10.23
CA GLY A 195 15.68 13.44 -11.14
C GLY A 195 15.59 14.96 -11.01
N GLY A 196 16.70 15.62 -10.63
CA GLY A 196 16.73 17.06 -10.39
C GLY A 196 16.17 17.49 -9.03
N VAL A 197 15.68 16.56 -8.23
CA VAL A 197 15.16 16.83 -6.87
C VAL A 197 16.27 16.56 -5.85
N SER A 198 16.53 17.54 -4.99
CA SER A 198 17.52 17.43 -3.92
C SER A 198 17.01 16.50 -2.81
N GLY A 199 17.90 15.66 -2.29
CA GLY A 199 17.63 14.87 -1.08
C GLY A 199 17.45 15.71 0.18
N ALA A 200 17.81 17.00 0.14
CA ALA A 200 17.56 17.95 1.23
C ALA A 200 16.13 18.51 1.24
N SER A 201 15.33 18.32 0.18
CA SER A 201 13.92 18.73 0.15
C SER A 201 13.02 17.74 0.89
N ILE A 202 11.82 18.18 1.24
CA ILE A 202 10.75 17.33 1.79
C ILE A 202 9.48 17.60 0.96
N PRO A 203 8.92 16.57 0.30
CA PRO A 203 9.45 15.20 0.18
C PRO A 203 10.69 15.13 -0.72
N ASN A 204 11.46 14.04 -0.62
CA ASN A 204 12.62 13.76 -1.45
C ASN A 204 12.61 12.31 -2.00
N PRO A 205 13.34 12.03 -3.10
CA PRO A 205 13.32 10.73 -3.76
C PRO A 205 13.94 9.58 -2.96
N VAL A 206 14.60 9.86 -1.83
CA VAL A 206 15.30 8.88 -0.98
C VAL A 206 14.41 8.40 0.16
N PHE A 207 13.81 9.34 0.88
CA PHE A 207 13.03 9.08 2.10
C PHE A 207 11.54 9.40 1.95
N GLY A 208 11.09 9.89 0.78
CA GLY A 208 9.74 10.44 0.65
C GLY A 208 9.53 11.61 1.61
N TRP A 209 8.47 11.55 2.39
CA TRP A 209 8.18 12.54 3.43
C TRP A 209 9.00 12.34 4.71
N GLY A 210 9.68 11.20 4.86
CA GLY A 210 10.51 10.90 6.02
C GLY A 210 10.19 9.54 6.64
N ARG A 211 10.60 9.33 7.90
CA ARG A 211 10.33 8.09 8.63
C ARG A 211 8.97 8.16 9.33
N LEU A 212 8.22 7.07 9.22
CA LEU A 212 6.94 6.86 9.91
C LEU A 212 7.06 7.19 11.41
N ASP A 213 6.15 8.04 11.91
CA ASP A 213 5.92 8.29 13.33
C ASP A 213 4.44 8.10 13.67
N ILE A 214 4.07 6.88 14.07
CA ILE A 214 2.69 6.56 14.40
C ILE A 214 2.23 7.25 15.69
N GLY A 215 3.15 7.52 16.63
CA GLY A 215 2.82 8.24 17.85
C GLY A 215 2.35 9.66 17.53
N ALA A 216 3.08 10.37 16.67
CA ALA A 216 2.72 11.70 16.19
C ALA A 216 1.41 11.68 15.38
N ALA A 217 1.22 10.68 14.50
CA ALA A 217 0.00 10.54 13.71
C ALA A 217 -1.24 10.33 14.58
N VAL A 218 -1.19 9.43 15.56
CA VAL A 218 -2.30 9.20 16.50
C VAL A 218 -2.57 10.46 17.35
N ALA A 219 -1.52 11.10 17.88
CA ALA A 219 -1.69 12.34 18.67
C ALA A 219 -2.34 13.46 17.83
N SER A 220 -1.93 13.62 16.58
CA SER A 220 -2.52 14.59 15.66
C SER A 220 -3.98 14.28 15.35
N ALA A 221 -4.31 13.01 15.05
CA ALA A 221 -5.70 12.58 14.79
C ALA A 221 -6.61 12.89 15.99
N LEU A 222 -6.18 12.57 17.21
CA LEU A 222 -6.98 12.78 18.41
C LEU A 222 -7.12 14.28 18.79
N SER A 223 -6.17 15.12 18.41
CA SER A 223 -6.21 16.57 18.69
C SER A 223 -7.09 17.35 17.71
N SER A 224 -7.25 16.88 16.49
CA SER A 224 -7.98 17.58 15.43
C SER A 224 -9.51 17.61 15.63
N ASN A 225 -10.07 16.88 16.56
CA ASN A 225 -11.47 16.89 17.06
C ASN A 225 -12.59 17.05 15.99
N GLN A 226 -12.29 16.86 14.72
CA GLN A 226 -13.28 16.90 13.64
C GLN A 226 -13.37 15.54 12.95
N PRO A 227 -14.52 14.82 13.10
CA PRO A 227 -14.77 13.71 12.21
C PRO A 227 -14.81 14.24 10.76
N PRO A 228 -14.09 13.64 9.82
CA PRO A 228 -14.25 13.98 8.42
C PRO A 228 -15.72 13.76 8.00
N THR A 229 -16.16 14.56 7.05
CA THR A 229 -17.49 14.36 6.45
C THR A 229 -17.59 12.90 5.97
N PRO A 230 -18.65 12.16 6.35
CA PRO A 230 -18.75 10.74 5.99
C PRO A 230 -18.50 10.55 4.50
N ALA A 231 -17.58 9.68 4.14
CA ALA A 231 -17.36 9.32 2.74
C ALA A 231 -18.66 8.80 2.16
N PRO A 232 -19.03 9.18 0.92
CA PRO A 232 -20.24 8.69 0.30
C PRO A 232 -20.13 7.16 0.16
N ARG A 233 -20.87 6.43 0.98
CA ARG A 233 -21.00 4.97 0.81
C ARG A 233 -21.62 4.75 -0.55
N ILE A 234 -20.92 4.09 -1.45
CA ILE A 234 -21.49 3.68 -2.73
C ILE A 234 -22.66 2.74 -2.40
N PRO A 235 -23.93 3.12 -2.74
CA PRO A 235 -25.04 2.25 -2.44
C PRO A 235 -24.89 0.97 -3.27
N VAL A 236 -24.72 -0.16 -2.61
CA VAL A 236 -24.83 -1.47 -3.26
C VAL A 236 -26.25 -1.56 -3.81
N SER A 237 -26.40 -1.34 -5.09
CA SER A 237 -27.68 -1.47 -5.80
C SER A 237 -28.14 -2.92 -5.65
N ARG A 238 -29.09 -3.16 -4.77
CA ARG A 238 -29.82 -4.45 -4.73
C ARG A 238 -30.54 -4.59 -6.06
N ARG A 239 -29.97 -5.35 -6.98
CA ARG A 239 -30.73 -5.83 -8.13
C ARG A 239 -31.94 -6.58 -7.60
N ARG A 240 -33.11 -5.98 -7.72
CA ARG A 240 -34.37 -6.71 -7.50
C ARG A 240 -34.40 -7.84 -8.53
N SER A 241 -34.36 -9.07 -8.06
CA SER A 241 -34.70 -10.23 -8.89
C SER A 241 -36.16 -10.10 -9.30
N SER A 242 -36.40 -9.74 -10.55
CA SER A 242 -37.75 -9.84 -11.12
C SER A 242 -38.04 -11.31 -11.34
N SER A 243 -38.77 -11.91 -10.42
CA SER A 243 -39.40 -13.21 -10.63
C SER A 243 -40.45 -13.05 -11.75
N ARG A 244 -40.09 -13.48 -12.97
CA ARG A 244 -41.10 -13.68 -14.02
C ARG A 244 -41.89 -14.93 -13.65
N THR A 245 -43.11 -14.72 -13.22
CA THR A 245 -44.11 -15.77 -13.12
C THR A 245 -44.44 -16.23 -14.53
N ILE A 246 -44.04 -17.44 -14.89
CA ILE A 246 -44.50 -18.09 -16.12
C ILE A 246 -45.90 -18.65 -15.81
N SER A 247 -46.92 -18.06 -16.43
CA SER A 247 -48.28 -18.59 -16.39
C SER A 247 -48.40 -19.77 -17.36
N PRO A 248 -48.90 -20.93 -16.96
CA PRO A 248 -49.15 -22.01 -17.89
C PRO A 248 -50.40 -21.68 -18.74
N ARG A 249 -50.24 -21.66 -20.03
CA ARG A 249 -51.40 -21.70 -20.97
C ARG A 249 -51.75 -23.17 -21.17
N GLY A 250 -53.04 -23.48 -20.99
CA GLY A 250 -53.67 -24.74 -21.29
C GLY A 250 -53.84 -25.00 -22.81
#